data_fa610ff1b5f4bf0b20ce49f0f834da65
#
_entry.id   fa610ff1b5f4bf0b20ce49f0f834da65
#
_cell.length_a   1.000
_cell.length_b   1.000
_cell.length_c   1.000
_cell.angle_alpha   90.00
_cell.angle_beta   90.00
_cell.angle_gamma   90.00
#
_symmetry.space_group_name_H-M   'P 1'
#
loop_
_entity.id
_entity.type
_entity.pdbx_description
1 polymer ?
#
loop_
_entity_poly.entity_id
_entity_poly.type
_entity_poly.pdbx_seq_one_letter_code
_entity_poly.pdbx_strand_id
1 'polypeptide(L)'
;MKKQLLIFLFLAAASIFAVRMQAQVIVIANSSVKSADVSKSDLKDVFTGASSSLKDGSHVTPVLLKGGADHDAFLSEYVGKNDTAFRASWRSLVFSGQASMPKSLDGDAAVVDYVAHNAGAIGYIGKASPHEGVKVLTVR
;
A
#
# COMPACT_ATOMS: atom_id res chain seq x y z
N MET A 1 42.86 23.64 -27.85
CA MET A 1 41.58 23.18 -28.39
C MET A 1 41.24 21.73 -28.03
N LYS A 2 42.20 20.84 -27.92
CA LYS A 2 41.90 19.44 -27.53
C LYS A 2 41.55 19.22 -26.05
N LYS A 3 41.91 20.16 -25.16
CA LYS A 3 41.59 20.07 -23.72
C LYS A 3 40.17 20.47 -23.39
N GLN A 4 39.51 21.25 -24.24
CA GLN A 4 38.12 21.64 -24.02
C GLN A 4 37.09 20.59 -24.46
N LEU A 5 37.45 19.73 -25.38
CA LEU A 5 36.59 18.64 -25.84
C LEU A 5 36.47 17.51 -24.82
N LEU A 6 37.52 17.31 -23.99
CA LEU A 6 37.54 16.29 -22.94
C LEU A 6 36.67 16.66 -21.71
N ILE A 7 36.48 17.96 -21.45
CA ILE A 7 35.69 18.43 -20.35
C ILE A 7 34.19 18.31 -20.64
N PHE A 8 33.79 18.44 -21.90
CA PHE A 8 32.39 18.25 -22.30
C PHE A 8 31.96 16.78 -22.30
N LEU A 9 32.88 15.84 -22.49
CA LEU A 9 32.57 14.41 -22.46
C LEU A 9 32.39 13.88 -21.03
N PHE A 10 32.98 14.53 -20.03
CA PHE A 10 32.87 14.12 -18.63
C PHE A 10 31.56 14.61 -17.96
N LEU A 11 30.97 15.70 -18.48
CA LEU A 11 29.71 16.22 -17.94
C LEU A 11 28.47 15.43 -18.43
N ALA A 12 28.57 14.72 -19.54
CA ALA A 12 27.48 13.92 -20.09
C ALA A 12 27.32 12.56 -19.40
N ALA A 13 28.35 12.08 -18.69
CA ALA A 13 28.31 10.78 -18.02
C ALA A 13 27.71 10.83 -16.58
N ALA A 14 27.52 12.03 -16.03
CA ALA A 14 26.99 12.19 -14.68
C ALA A 14 25.46 12.15 -14.59
N SER A 15 24.76 12.06 -15.72
CA SER A 15 23.29 12.18 -15.78
C SER A 15 22.54 10.84 -15.76
N ILE A 16 23.23 9.70 -15.62
CA ILE A 16 22.60 8.39 -15.87
C ILE A 16 22.26 7.61 -14.60
N PHE A 17 22.58 8.12 -13.42
CA PHE A 17 22.28 7.41 -12.17
C PHE A 17 21.26 8.13 -11.27
N ALA A 18 20.12 8.52 -11.84
CA ALA A 18 18.95 8.74 -11.00
C ALA A 18 18.34 7.36 -10.71
N VAL A 19 18.87 6.67 -9.71
CA VAL A 19 18.20 5.49 -9.14
C VAL A 19 16.88 5.99 -8.55
N ARG A 20 15.79 5.76 -9.25
CA ARG A 20 14.46 5.98 -8.70
C ARG A 20 14.24 4.93 -7.62
N MET A 21 14.49 5.30 -6.37
CA MET A 21 14.04 4.51 -5.24
C MET A 21 12.52 4.64 -5.16
N GLN A 22 11.82 3.72 -5.80
CA GLN A 22 10.38 3.58 -5.57
C GLN A 22 10.18 2.87 -4.24
N ALA A 23 9.38 3.46 -3.37
CA ALA A 23 8.90 2.77 -2.19
C ALA A 23 8.16 1.51 -2.64
N GLN A 24 8.61 0.35 -2.17
CA GLN A 24 7.97 -0.93 -2.45
C GLN A 24 7.10 -1.32 -1.26
N VAL A 25 5.85 -1.59 -1.52
CA VAL A 25 4.89 -2.03 -0.52
C VAL A 25 4.46 -3.46 -0.77
N ILE A 26 4.16 -4.16 0.31
CA ILE A 26 3.52 -5.48 0.27
C ILE A 26 2.17 -5.40 0.98
N VAL A 27 1.26 -6.27 0.55
CA VAL A 27 -0.04 -6.43 1.18
C VAL A 27 0.03 -7.60 2.14
N ILE A 28 -0.41 -7.39 3.37
CA ILE A 28 -0.44 -8.38 4.42
C ILE A 28 -1.87 -8.65 4.90
N ALA A 29 -2.12 -9.86 5.36
CA ALA A 29 -3.42 -10.27 5.86
C ALA A 29 -3.27 -11.16 7.09
N ASN A 30 -4.33 -11.17 7.92
CA ASN A 30 -4.43 -12.13 9.01
C ASN A 30 -4.45 -13.56 8.45
N SER A 31 -3.91 -14.51 9.19
CA SER A 31 -3.88 -15.93 8.81
C SER A 31 -5.25 -16.55 8.55
N SER A 32 -6.32 -15.93 9.06
CA SER A 32 -7.71 -16.34 8.80
C SER A 32 -8.17 -16.10 7.36
N VAL A 33 -7.50 -15.22 6.64
CA VAL A 33 -7.80 -14.97 5.22
C VAL A 33 -7.29 -16.13 4.40
N LYS A 34 -8.18 -16.78 3.64
CA LYS A 34 -7.87 -18.05 2.95
C LYS A 34 -6.99 -17.88 1.72
N SER A 35 -7.15 -16.76 0.99
CA SER A 35 -6.42 -16.51 -0.24
C SER A 35 -4.93 -16.30 0.00
N ALA A 36 -4.11 -16.81 -0.92
CA ALA A 36 -2.69 -16.52 -1.01
C ALA A 36 -2.41 -15.32 -1.93
N ASP A 37 -3.36 -14.96 -2.77
CA ASP A 37 -3.27 -13.87 -3.73
C ASP A 37 -4.54 -13.03 -3.76
N VAL A 38 -4.42 -11.84 -4.32
CA VAL A 38 -5.53 -10.90 -4.50
C VAL A 38 -5.33 -10.14 -5.80
N SER A 39 -6.41 -9.91 -6.56
CA SER A 39 -6.33 -9.07 -7.75
C SER A 39 -6.23 -7.59 -7.37
N LYS A 40 -5.61 -6.78 -8.22
CA LYS A 40 -5.58 -5.31 -8.04
C LYS A 40 -6.99 -4.73 -7.93
N SER A 41 -7.92 -5.26 -8.69
CA SER A 41 -9.32 -4.84 -8.66
C SER A 41 -9.97 -5.10 -7.31
N ASP A 42 -9.84 -6.31 -6.77
CA ASP A 42 -10.40 -6.67 -5.47
C ASP A 42 -9.74 -5.87 -4.34
N LEU A 43 -8.42 -5.69 -4.41
CA LEU A 43 -7.68 -4.89 -3.45
C LEU A 43 -8.17 -3.44 -3.43
N LYS A 44 -8.33 -2.84 -4.61
CA LYS A 44 -8.89 -1.49 -4.73
C LYS A 44 -10.30 -1.41 -4.15
N ASP A 45 -11.16 -2.37 -4.44
CA ASP A 45 -12.53 -2.39 -3.95
C ASP A 45 -12.59 -2.47 -2.43
N VAL A 46 -11.74 -3.29 -1.82
CA VAL A 46 -11.65 -3.40 -0.34
C VAL A 46 -11.16 -2.09 0.27
N PHE A 47 -10.09 -1.52 -0.25
CA PHE A 47 -9.50 -0.30 0.32
C PHE A 47 -10.25 0.99 -0.02
N THR A 48 -11.20 0.94 -0.93
CA THR A 48 -12.10 2.07 -1.24
C THR A 48 -13.50 1.92 -0.64
N GLY A 49 -13.76 0.83 0.07
CA GLY A 49 -15.05 0.57 0.70
C GLY A 49 -16.11 0.03 -0.25
N ALA A 50 -15.76 -0.27 -1.49
CA ALA A 50 -16.70 -0.86 -2.48
C ALA A 50 -17.04 -2.32 -2.16
N SER A 51 -16.14 -3.04 -1.49
CA SER A 51 -16.36 -4.42 -1.06
C SER A 51 -15.75 -4.68 0.31
N SER A 52 -16.35 -5.60 1.06
CA SER A 52 -15.82 -6.10 2.33
C SER A 52 -15.42 -7.58 2.25
N SER A 53 -15.34 -8.13 1.05
CA SER A 53 -15.02 -9.54 0.82
C SER A 53 -14.09 -9.70 -0.37
N LEU A 54 -13.26 -10.73 -0.31
CA LEU A 54 -12.46 -11.19 -1.43
C LEU A 54 -13.26 -12.21 -2.27
N LYS A 55 -12.75 -12.56 -3.45
CA LYS A 55 -13.42 -13.53 -4.36
C LYS A 55 -13.60 -14.92 -3.75
N ASP A 56 -12.72 -15.32 -2.82
CA ASP A 56 -12.85 -16.59 -2.12
C ASP A 56 -13.92 -16.59 -1.02
N GLY A 57 -14.62 -15.48 -0.84
CA GLY A 57 -15.64 -15.28 0.19
C GLY A 57 -15.10 -14.86 1.56
N SER A 58 -13.78 -14.70 1.70
CA SER A 58 -13.19 -14.19 2.96
C SER A 58 -13.67 -12.77 3.21
N HIS A 59 -14.26 -12.55 4.40
CA HIS A 59 -14.56 -11.20 4.85
C HIS A 59 -13.28 -10.52 5.31
N VAL A 60 -13.01 -9.31 4.84
CA VAL A 60 -11.80 -8.57 5.16
C VAL A 60 -12.11 -7.16 5.64
N THR A 61 -11.27 -6.67 6.56
CA THR A 61 -11.35 -5.32 7.11
C THR A 61 -10.02 -4.61 6.83
N PRO A 62 -10.03 -3.54 6.03
CA PRO A 62 -8.82 -2.82 5.72
C PRO A 62 -8.28 -2.03 6.91
N VAL A 63 -6.96 -1.98 7.02
CA VAL A 63 -6.22 -1.19 8.00
C VAL A 63 -5.27 -0.27 7.23
N LEU A 64 -5.20 0.99 7.63
CA LEU A 64 -4.45 2.02 6.93
C LEU A 64 -3.24 2.47 7.74
N LEU A 65 -2.20 2.92 7.04
CA LEU A 65 -1.20 3.81 7.61
C LEU A 65 -1.75 5.23 7.67
N LYS A 66 -1.38 5.99 8.69
CA LYS A 66 -1.78 7.41 8.82
C LYS A 66 -1.19 8.30 7.74
N GLY A 67 -0.01 7.95 7.23
CA GLY A 67 0.70 8.69 6.20
C GLY A 67 2.07 8.09 5.94
N GLY A 68 2.91 8.82 5.21
CA GLY A 68 4.28 8.44 4.89
C GLY A 68 4.44 7.89 3.48
N ALA A 69 5.70 7.59 3.12
CA ALA A 69 6.06 7.17 1.77
C ALA A 69 5.39 5.85 1.36
N ASP A 70 5.29 4.88 2.27
CA ASP A 70 4.66 3.59 1.99
C ASP A 70 3.15 3.74 1.77
N HIS A 71 2.50 4.61 2.54
CA HIS A 71 1.09 4.93 2.37
C HIS A 71 0.84 5.58 1.00
N ASP A 72 1.63 6.58 0.65
CA ASP A 72 1.49 7.28 -0.63
C ASP A 72 1.78 6.34 -1.81
N ALA A 73 2.77 5.47 -1.69
CA ALA A 73 3.09 4.47 -2.71
C ALA A 73 1.96 3.46 -2.90
N PHE A 74 1.36 2.99 -1.81
CA PHE A 74 0.21 2.09 -1.88
C PHE A 74 -0.99 2.74 -2.58
N LEU A 75 -1.32 3.96 -2.21
CA LEU A 75 -2.43 4.69 -2.83
C LEU A 75 -2.19 4.93 -4.32
N SER A 76 -0.98 5.34 -4.68
CA SER A 76 -0.61 5.58 -6.08
C SER A 76 -0.67 4.30 -6.92
N GLU A 77 -0.16 3.19 -6.39
CA GLU A 77 -0.05 1.95 -7.15
C GLU A 77 -1.39 1.19 -7.26
N TYR A 78 -2.15 1.13 -6.16
CA TYR A 78 -3.32 0.25 -6.07
C TYR A 78 -4.67 0.95 -6.03
N VAL A 79 -4.72 2.19 -5.59
CA VAL A 79 -5.97 2.93 -5.43
C VAL A 79 -6.16 4.00 -6.50
N GLY A 80 -5.08 4.62 -6.94
CA GLY A 80 -5.12 5.67 -7.96
C GLY A 80 -5.63 7.02 -7.45
N LYS A 81 -5.53 7.27 -6.13
CA LYS A 81 -5.93 8.52 -5.48
C LYS A 81 -4.83 9.00 -4.55
N ASN A 82 -4.71 10.31 -4.36
CA ASN A 82 -3.90 10.86 -3.27
C ASN A 82 -4.62 10.70 -1.93
N ASP A 83 -3.90 10.93 -0.83
CA ASP A 83 -4.44 10.77 0.52
C ASP A 83 -5.67 11.63 0.78
N THR A 84 -5.67 12.89 0.34
CA THR A 84 -6.80 13.81 0.53
C THR A 84 -8.07 13.29 -0.15
N ALA A 85 -7.98 12.88 -1.41
CA ALA A 85 -9.12 12.33 -2.16
C ALA A 85 -9.58 10.98 -1.59
N PHE A 86 -8.64 10.15 -1.19
CA PHE A 86 -8.90 8.86 -0.58
C PHE A 86 -9.69 8.98 0.73
N ARG A 87 -9.24 9.84 1.64
CA ARG A 87 -9.91 10.09 2.91
C ARG A 87 -11.27 10.77 2.72
N ALA A 88 -11.39 11.67 1.74
CA ALA A 88 -12.67 12.27 1.40
C ALA A 88 -13.70 11.24 0.93
N SER A 89 -13.28 10.26 0.13
CA SER A 89 -14.13 9.15 -0.30
C SER A 89 -14.64 8.33 0.87
N TRP A 90 -13.78 8.00 1.83
CA TRP A 90 -14.19 7.28 3.05
C TRP A 90 -15.14 8.09 3.92
N ARG A 91 -14.87 9.38 4.11
CA ARG A 91 -15.79 10.26 4.88
C ARG A 91 -17.17 10.30 4.25
N SER A 92 -17.26 10.31 2.92
CA SER A 92 -18.54 10.26 2.21
C SER A 92 -19.31 8.97 2.51
N LEU A 93 -18.64 7.82 2.49
CA LEU A 93 -19.25 6.52 2.82
C LEU A 93 -19.71 6.46 4.28
N VAL A 94 -18.92 6.96 5.20
CA VAL A 94 -19.25 7.02 6.63
C VAL A 94 -20.47 7.93 6.85
N PHE A 95 -20.47 9.10 6.20
CA PHE A 95 -21.55 10.08 6.33
C PHE A 95 -22.88 9.56 5.79
N SER A 96 -22.87 8.76 4.73
CA SER A 96 -24.07 8.13 4.18
C SER A 96 -24.51 6.84 4.91
N GLY A 97 -23.76 6.43 5.94
CA GLY A 97 -24.06 5.21 6.70
C GLY A 97 -23.69 3.91 6.00
N GLN A 98 -22.95 3.97 4.87
CA GLN A 98 -22.60 2.78 4.09
C GLN A 98 -21.38 2.03 4.62
N ALA A 99 -20.50 2.70 5.35
CA ALA A 99 -19.28 2.10 5.88
C ALA A 99 -18.84 2.77 7.18
N SER A 100 -17.93 2.10 7.90
CA SER A 100 -17.19 2.67 9.03
C SER A 100 -15.78 3.02 8.60
N MET A 101 -15.21 4.08 9.15
CA MET A 101 -13.84 4.50 8.82
C MET A 101 -12.84 3.40 9.20
N PRO A 102 -11.96 2.98 8.29
CA PRO A 102 -10.91 2.03 8.62
C PRO A 102 -9.99 2.56 9.71
N LYS A 103 -9.44 1.66 10.51
CA LYS A 103 -8.43 2.00 11.49
C LYS A 103 -7.16 2.47 10.80
N SER A 104 -6.60 3.58 11.28
CA SER A 104 -5.32 4.11 10.82
C SER A 104 -4.27 3.98 11.92
N LEU A 105 -3.09 3.50 11.57
CA LEU A 105 -1.99 3.22 12.50
C LEU A 105 -0.74 4.01 12.12
N ASP A 106 0.11 4.26 13.11
CA ASP A 106 1.25 5.19 12.97
C ASP A 106 2.41 4.63 12.14
N GLY A 107 2.57 3.32 12.07
CA GLY A 107 3.71 2.73 11.37
C GLY A 107 3.53 1.25 11.05
N ASP A 108 4.48 0.71 10.30
CA ASP A 108 4.45 -0.67 9.81
C ASP A 108 4.36 -1.69 10.94
N ALA A 109 5.13 -1.51 12.01
CA ALA A 109 5.10 -2.44 13.16
C ALA A 109 3.71 -2.51 13.80
N ALA A 110 3.03 -1.38 13.91
CA ALA A 110 1.67 -1.33 14.45
C ALA A 110 0.66 -2.01 13.51
N VAL A 111 0.84 -1.87 12.19
CA VAL A 111 0.01 -2.55 11.20
C VAL A 111 0.22 -4.06 11.27
N VAL A 112 1.46 -4.54 11.33
CA VAL A 112 1.77 -5.96 11.45
C VAL A 112 1.15 -6.55 12.70
N ASP A 113 1.31 -5.89 13.85
CA ASP A 113 0.74 -6.33 15.13
C ASP A 113 -0.80 -6.41 15.06
N TYR A 114 -1.43 -5.39 14.55
CA TYR A 114 -2.89 -5.37 14.42
C TYR A 114 -3.40 -6.46 13.48
N VAL A 115 -2.78 -6.62 12.32
CA VAL A 115 -3.17 -7.65 11.33
C VAL A 115 -2.96 -9.05 11.90
N ALA A 116 -1.88 -9.28 12.64
CA ALA A 116 -1.61 -10.59 13.27
C ALA A 116 -2.69 -10.99 14.29
N HIS A 117 -3.26 -10.03 15.00
CA HIS A 117 -4.16 -10.28 16.14
C HIS A 117 -5.65 -10.06 15.84
N ASN A 118 -6.01 -9.66 14.63
CA ASN A 118 -7.40 -9.41 14.25
C ASN A 118 -7.81 -10.23 13.04
N ALA A 119 -8.75 -11.13 13.23
CA ALA A 119 -9.28 -11.97 12.15
C ALA A 119 -9.82 -11.11 11.00
N GLY A 120 -9.50 -11.48 9.77
CA GLY A 120 -9.94 -10.77 8.57
C GLY A 120 -9.22 -9.46 8.28
N ALA A 121 -8.30 -9.03 9.12
CA ALA A 121 -7.57 -7.78 8.87
C ALA A 121 -6.67 -7.90 7.64
N ILE A 122 -6.66 -6.86 6.82
CA ILE A 122 -5.81 -6.71 5.64
C ILE A 122 -5.18 -5.31 5.66
N GLY A 123 -3.89 -5.23 5.40
CA GLY A 123 -3.14 -3.98 5.45
C GLY A 123 -1.99 -3.98 4.46
N TYR A 124 -1.17 -2.95 4.53
CA TYR A 124 0.01 -2.79 3.70
C TYR A 124 1.13 -2.16 4.51
N ILE A 125 2.34 -2.56 4.19
CA ILE A 125 3.58 -2.09 4.83
C ILE A 125 4.69 -2.00 3.79
N GLY A 126 5.79 -1.36 4.15
CA GLY A 126 7.01 -1.40 3.35
C GLY A 126 7.58 -2.81 3.27
N LYS A 127 8.04 -3.21 2.10
CA LYS A 127 8.59 -4.55 1.85
C LYS A 127 9.75 -4.92 2.77
N ALA A 128 10.56 -3.94 3.16
CA ALA A 128 11.71 -4.14 4.02
C ALA A 128 11.36 -4.27 5.51
N SER A 129 10.13 -3.96 5.90
CA SER A 129 9.70 -4.03 7.30
C SER A 129 9.51 -5.48 7.75
N PRO A 130 9.86 -5.82 9.01
CA PRO A 130 9.55 -7.13 9.58
C PRO A 130 8.05 -7.41 9.55
N HIS A 131 7.67 -8.61 9.15
CA HIS A 131 6.26 -9.00 9.00
C HIS A 131 5.98 -10.45 9.43
N GLU A 132 6.60 -10.88 10.50
CA GLU A 132 6.34 -12.19 11.08
C GLU A 132 4.92 -12.27 11.66
N GLY A 133 4.31 -13.44 11.56
CA GLY A 133 2.98 -13.70 12.11
C GLY A 133 1.82 -13.24 11.24
N VAL A 134 2.09 -12.70 10.06
CA VAL A 134 1.08 -12.32 9.08
C VAL A 134 1.33 -13.02 7.75
N LYS A 135 0.30 -13.07 6.94
CA LYS A 135 0.33 -13.65 5.61
C LYS A 135 0.63 -12.55 4.59
N VAL A 136 1.56 -12.77 3.68
CA VAL A 136 1.79 -11.87 2.54
C VAL A 136 0.94 -12.33 1.37
N LEU A 137 0.11 -11.42 0.83
CA LEU A 137 -0.70 -11.70 -0.35
C LEU A 137 0.06 -11.27 -1.60
N THR A 138 0.07 -12.14 -2.60
CA THR A 138 0.56 -11.78 -3.94
C THR A 138 -0.51 -10.98 -4.66
N VAL A 139 -0.18 -9.78 -5.13
CA VAL A 139 -1.11 -8.96 -5.90
C VAL A 139 -0.95 -9.27 -7.39
N ARG A 140 -2.03 -9.61 -8.03
CA ARG A 140 -2.10 -9.99 -9.45
C ARG A 140 -2.53 -8.83 -10.32
#